data_71ec2a10ae9908147499d3983c8216ab
#
_entry.id   71ec2a10ae9908147499d3983c8216ab
#
_cell.length_a   1.000
_cell.length_b   1.000
_cell.length_c   1.000
_cell.angle_alpha   90.00
_cell.angle_beta   90.00
_cell.angle_gamma   90.00
#
_symmetry.space_group_name_H-M   'P 1'
#
loop_
_entity.id
_entity.type
_entity.pdbx_description
1 polymer ?
#
loop_
_entity_poly.entity_id
_entity_poly.type
_entity_poly.pdbx_seq_one_letter_code
_entity_poly.pdbx_strand_id
1 'polypeptide(L)'
;PLKLKKQIIKTAKIKTYKAKKLKRKKATFNLKARSLGKARLTYKVTKYPKKAKKCMTVTKSGKVTLKKKAKKGTYKIRITAAKTSKYQKAVKYVTVKVK
;
A
#
# COMPACT_ATOMS: atom_id res chain seq x y z
N PRO A 1 23.05 -11.68 23.60
CA PRO A 1 22.22 -10.74 22.86
C PRO A 1 21.06 -11.43 22.18
N LEU A 2 19.88 -10.87 22.35
CA LEU A 2 18.68 -11.42 21.75
C LEU A 2 18.65 -11.07 20.26
N LYS A 3 18.55 -12.08 19.42
CA LYS A 3 18.34 -11.84 18.00
C LYS A 3 16.86 -11.52 17.76
N LEU A 4 16.60 -10.44 17.04
CA LEU A 4 15.24 -10.09 16.67
C LEU A 4 14.71 -11.10 15.65
N LYS A 5 13.44 -11.44 15.81
CA LYS A 5 12.77 -12.33 14.86
C LYS A 5 12.45 -11.59 13.57
N LYS A 6 12.44 -12.31 12.46
CA LYS A 6 12.08 -11.75 11.18
C LYS A 6 10.60 -11.34 11.20
N GLN A 7 10.29 -10.09 10.88
CA GLN A 7 8.94 -9.61 10.86
C GLN A 7 8.30 -9.87 9.51
N ILE A 8 7.03 -10.25 9.53
CA ILE A 8 6.24 -10.49 8.32
C ILE A 8 5.05 -9.53 8.33
N ILE A 9 4.81 -8.87 7.19
CA ILE A 9 3.65 -8.01 6.99
C ILE A 9 2.63 -8.78 6.15
N LYS A 10 1.43 -8.96 6.69
CA LYS A 10 0.33 -9.60 5.96
C LYS A 10 -0.56 -8.52 5.37
N THR A 11 -0.80 -8.58 4.06
CA THR A 11 -1.62 -7.62 3.35
C THR A 11 -2.03 -8.21 1.99
N ALA A 12 -3.00 -7.58 1.33
CA ALA A 12 -3.32 -7.91 -0.05
C ALA A 12 -2.11 -7.57 -0.93
N LYS A 13 -1.79 -8.44 -1.88
CA LYS A 13 -0.60 -8.25 -2.74
C LYS A 13 -0.89 -7.40 -3.96
N ILE A 14 -2.03 -7.61 -4.60
CA ILE A 14 -2.37 -6.96 -5.86
C ILE A 14 -3.85 -6.61 -5.85
N LYS A 15 -4.18 -5.41 -6.33
CA LYS A 15 -5.55 -4.97 -6.62
C LYS A 15 -5.61 -4.46 -8.04
N THR A 16 -6.67 -4.79 -8.75
CA THR A 16 -6.87 -4.38 -10.12
C THR A 16 -8.19 -3.62 -10.25
N TYR A 17 -8.15 -2.47 -10.90
CA TYR A 17 -9.32 -1.65 -11.18
C TYR A 17 -9.38 -1.33 -12.67
N LYS A 18 -10.60 -1.17 -13.17
CA LYS A 18 -10.80 -0.75 -14.56
C LYS A 18 -10.87 0.78 -14.63
N ALA A 19 -10.07 1.38 -15.49
CA ALA A 19 -10.09 2.82 -15.67
C ALA A 19 -11.48 3.32 -16.07
N LYS A 20 -12.23 2.52 -16.81
CA LYS A 20 -13.60 2.83 -17.21
C LYS A 20 -14.50 3.11 -15.99
N LYS A 21 -14.34 2.33 -14.91
CA LYS A 21 -15.11 2.54 -13.68
C LYS A 21 -14.64 3.79 -12.94
N LEU A 22 -13.35 4.08 -12.98
CA LEU A 22 -12.78 5.24 -12.30
C LEU A 22 -13.16 6.56 -12.98
N LYS A 23 -13.61 6.53 -14.22
CA LYS A 23 -14.11 7.74 -14.88
C LYS A 23 -15.37 8.28 -14.22
N ARG A 24 -16.15 7.42 -13.57
CA ARG A 24 -17.44 7.77 -12.97
C ARG A 24 -17.35 8.08 -11.49
N LYS A 25 -16.50 7.37 -10.75
CA LYS A 25 -16.32 7.62 -9.32
C LYS A 25 -14.97 7.11 -8.82
N LYS A 26 -14.56 7.68 -7.71
CA LYS A 26 -13.32 7.25 -7.05
C LYS A 26 -13.48 5.82 -6.51
N ALA A 27 -12.36 5.13 -6.31
CA ALA A 27 -12.34 3.82 -5.68
C ALA A 27 -11.55 3.92 -4.38
N THR A 28 -12.04 3.26 -3.33
CA THR A 28 -11.34 3.20 -2.06
C THR A 28 -11.27 1.75 -1.59
N PHE A 29 -10.19 1.40 -0.90
CA PHE A 29 -10.08 0.10 -0.26
C PHE A 29 -9.11 0.18 0.91
N ASN A 30 -9.24 -0.76 1.86
CA ASN A 30 -8.34 -0.87 2.98
C ASN A 30 -7.33 -1.97 2.72
N LEU A 31 -6.05 -1.68 2.95
CA LEU A 31 -5.00 -2.67 2.81
C LEU A 31 -5.10 -3.76 3.86
N LYS A 32 -5.66 -3.41 5.03
CA LYS A 32 -5.76 -4.33 6.17
C LYS A 32 -4.42 -4.99 6.50
N ALA A 33 -3.34 -4.22 6.33
CA ALA A 33 -2.01 -4.73 6.58
C ALA A 33 -1.79 -4.97 8.07
N ARG A 34 -1.13 -6.08 8.39
CA ARG A 34 -0.80 -6.43 9.77
C ARG A 34 0.64 -6.94 9.83
N SER A 35 1.33 -6.62 10.90
CA SER A 35 2.64 -7.15 11.18
C SER A 35 2.57 -8.16 12.32
N LEU A 36 3.49 -9.14 12.33
CA LEU A 36 3.53 -10.14 13.40
C LEU A 36 3.79 -9.51 14.77
N GLY A 37 4.65 -8.50 14.81
CA GLY A 37 5.01 -7.86 16.06
C GLY A 37 4.10 -6.72 16.46
N LYS A 38 2.97 -6.54 15.79
CA LYS A 38 2.05 -5.42 16.00
C LYS A 38 2.77 -4.07 15.92
N ALA A 39 3.79 -3.99 15.06
CA ALA A 39 4.56 -2.78 14.86
C ALA A 39 3.71 -1.70 14.17
N ARG A 40 4.12 -0.44 14.38
CA ARG A 40 3.51 0.66 13.65
C ARG A 40 3.81 0.50 12.15
N LEU A 41 2.78 0.59 11.35
CA LEU A 41 2.91 0.52 9.91
C LEU A 41 2.84 1.90 9.30
N THR A 42 3.73 2.15 8.33
CA THR A 42 3.71 3.38 7.54
C THR A 42 3.52 3.01 6.09
N TYR A 43 2.86 3.89 5.34
CA TYR A 43 2.50 3.65 3.95
C TYR A 43 2.98 4.80 3.09
N LYS A 44 3.51 4.46 1.91
CA LYS A 44 3.97 5.47 0.96
C LYS A 44 3.78 4.96 -0.47
N VAL A 45 3.24 5.80 -1.34
CA VAL A 45 3.16 5.49 -2.77
C VAL A 45 4.55 5.69 -3.35
N THR A 46 5.17 4.61 -3.84
CA THR A 46 6.54 4.66 -4.36
C THR A 46 6.62 4.61 -5.88
N LYS A 47 5.57 4.13 -6.55
CA LYS A 47 5.53 4.08 -8.00
C LYS A 47 4.15 4.46 -8.49
N TYR A 48 4.11 5.22 -9.58
CA TYR A 48 2.86 5.65 -10.20
C TYR A 48 3.15 5.93 -11.69
N PRO A 49 2.11 5.87 -12.56
CA PRO A 49 2.27 6.21 -13.95
C PRO A 49 2.68 7.68 -14.12
N LYS A 50 3.33 7.99 -15.23
CA LYS A 50 3.73 9.37 -15.55
C LYS A 50 2.52 10.30 -15.45
N LYS A 51 2.71 11.45 -14.78
CA LYS A 51 1.65 12.44 -14.51
C LYS A 51 0.50 11.95 -13.66
N ALA A 52 0.68 10.86 -12.92
CA ALA A 52 -0.36 10.29 -12.07
C ALA A 52 -0.03 10.38 -10.57
N LYS A 53 0.88 11.27 -10.19
CA LYS A 53 1.36 11.39 -8.82
C LYS A 53 0.23 11.55 -7.79
N LYS A 54 -0.79 12.34 -8.13
CA LYS A 54 -1.89 12.62 -7.22
C LYS A 54 -3.12 11.73 -7.44
N CYS A 55 -3.03 10.75 -8.34
CA CYS A 55 -4.17 9.89 -8.64
C CYS A 55 -4.46 8.86 -7.57
N MET A 56 -3.47 8.51 -6.76
CA MET A 56 -3.65 7.56 -5.67
C MET A 56 -3.06 8.13 -4.39
N THR A 57 -3.82 7.99 -3.30
CA THR A 57 -3.37 8.41 -1.98
C THR A 57 -3.57 7.28 -0.99
N VAL A 58 -2.76 7.26 0.06
CA VAL A 58 -2.89 6.28 1.13
C VAL A 58 -2.84 7.01 2.47
N THR A 59 -3.76 6.65 3.37
CA THR A 59 -3.80 7.25 4.70
C THR A 59 -2.89 6.51 5.67
N LYS A 60 -2.68 7.09 6.84
CA LYS A 60 -1.88 6.45 7.90
C LYS A 60 -2.48 5.13 8.38
N SER A 61 -3.78 4.94 8.19
CA SER A 61 -4.47 3.71 8.59
C SER A 61 -4.48 2.64 7.49
N GLY A 62 -3.89 2.94 6.32
CA GLY A 62 -3.84 1.99 5.22
C GLY A 62 -5.04 2.03 4.29
N LYS A 63 -5.84 3.09 4.35
CA LYS A 63 -6.93 3.29 3.40
C LYS A 63 -6.38 3.91 2.13
N VAL A 64 -6.59 3.23 1.01
CA VAL A 64 -6.11 3.68 -0.30
C VAL A 64 -7.28 4.25 -1.08
N THR A 65 -7.06 5.41 -1.71
CA THR A 65 -8.06 6.05 -2.55
C THR A 65 -7.47 6.30 -3.93
N LEU A 66 -8.15 5.78 -4.96
CA LEU A 66 -7.88 6.10 -6.35
C LEU A 66 -8.87 7.19 -6.76
N LYS A 67 -8.35 8.33 -7.18
CA LYS A 67 -9.20 9.46 -7.56
C LYS A 67 -9.98 9.16 -8.84
N LYS A 68 -11.09 9.86 -9.00
CA LYS A 68 -11.85 9.83 -10.25
C LYS A 68 -10.92 10.17 -11.41
N LYS A 69 -11.04 9.44 -12.50
CA LYS A 69 -10.19 9.58 -13.70
C LYS A 69 -8.72 9.25 -13.47
N ALA A 70 -8.43 8.35 -12.52
CA ALA A 70 -7.06 7.90 -12.32
C ALA A 70 -6.48 7.29 -13.59
N LYS A 71 -5.22 7.58 -13.88
CA LYS A 71 -4.58 7.12 -15.10
C LYS A 71 -4.30 5.64 -15.08
N LYS A 72 -4.36 5.01 -16.26
CA LYS A 72 -3.99 3.60 -16.42
C LYS A 72 -2.52 3.40 -16.11
N GLY A 73 -2.19 2.28 -15.53
CA GLY A 73 -0.82 1.92 -15.23
C GLY A 73 -0.68 1.19 -13.91
N THR A 74 0.55 1.05 -13.46
CA THR A 74 0.88 0.33 -12.24
C THR A 74 1.27 1.30 -11.15
N TYR A 75 0.63 1.16 -9.98
CA TYR A 75 0.95 1.92 -8.78
C TYR A 75 1.50 0.95 -7.74
N LYS A 76 2.50 1.39 -6.98
CA LYS A 76 3.05 0.59 -5.88
C LYS A 76 3.01 1.36 -4.58
N ILE A 77 2.61 0.69 -3.51
CA ILE A 77 2.60 1.23 -2.17
C ILE A 77 3.62 0.46 -1.34
N ARG A 78 4.53 1.17 -0.70
CA ARG A 78 5.48 0.56 0.22
C ARG A 78 4.89 0.60 1.63
N ILE A 79 4.81 -0.56 2.26
CA ILE A 79 4.40 -0.70 3.64
C ILE A 79 5.64 -1.00 4.46
N THR A 80 5.92 -0.18 5.45
CA THR A 80 7.06 -0.36 6.33
C THR A 80 6.58 -0.63 7.74
N ALA A 81 7.03 -1.75 8.32
CA ALA A 81 6.77 -2.08 9.71
C ALA A 81 7.99 -1.67 10.53
N ALA A 82 7.79 -0.87 11.56
CA ALA A 82 8.87 -0.39 12.39
C ALA A 82 9.47 -1.54 13.21
N LYS A 83 10.76 -1.43 13.53
CA LYS A 83 11.43 -2.37 14.43
C LYS A 83 10.77 -2.33 15.80
N THR A 84 10.57 -3.51 16.40
CA THR A 84 10.07 -3.62 17.77
C THR A 84 11.14 -4.28 18.64
N SER A 85 10.85 -4.43 19.93
CA SER A 85 11.77 -5.11 20.83
C SER A 85 12.00 -6.59 20.48
N LYS A 86 11.06 -7.20 19.76
CA LYS A 86 11.11 -8.63 19.41
C LYS A 86 11.28 -8.90 17.93
N TYR A 87 10.99 -7.94 17.06
CA TYR A 87 11.00 -8.13 15.61
C TYR A 87 11.78 -7.07 14.89
N GLN A 88 12.37 -7.45 13.77
CA GLN A 88 13.13 -6.55 12.91
C GLN A 88 12.19 -5.69 12.07
N LYS A 89 12.73 -4.60 11.53
CA LYS A 89 12.02 -3.79 10.54
C LYS A 89 11.71 -4.64 9.30
N ALA A 90 10.54 -4.46 8.74
CA ALA A 90 10.14 -5.16 7.51
C ALA A 90 9.53 -4.20 6.52
N VAL A 91 9.64 -4.52 5.25
CA VAL A 91 9.08 -3.74 4.15
C VAL A 91 8.35 -4.68 3.20
N LYS A 92 7.17 -4.27 2.75
CA LYS A 92 6.40 -5.02 1.76
C LYS A 92 5.74 -4.08 0.78
N TYR A 93 5.61 -4.51 -0.47
CA TYR A 93 5.00 -3.72 -1.52
C TYR A 93 3.65 -4.29 -1.92
N VAL A 94 2.69 -3.39 -2.15
CA VAL A 94 1.38 -3.74 -2.69
C VAL A 94 1.28 -3.12 -4.07
N THR A 95 0.86 -3.89 -5.05
CA THR A 95 0.71 -3.43 -6.43
C THR A 95 -0.76 -3.14 -6.72
N VAL A 96 -1.04 -1.95 -7.25
CA VAL A 96 -2.38 -1.57 -7.71
C VAL A 96 -2.29 -1.32 -9.21
N LYS A 97 -3.10 -2.02 -9.98
CA LYS A 97 -3.13 -1.88 -11.43
C LYS A 97 -4.44 -1.23 -11.88
N VAL A 98 -4.34 -0.24 -12.75
CA VAL A 98 -5.49 0.38 -13.40
C VAL A 98 -5.41 0.03 -14.88
N LYS A 99 -6.38 -0.72 -15.35
CA LYS A 99 -6.40 -1.20 -16.75
C LYS A 99 -7.42 -0.48 -17.61
#